data_803621c27f9f6c3d222dd57d2fc8502e
#
_entry.id   803621c27f9f6c3d222dd57d2fc8502e
#
_cell.length_a   1.000
_cell.length_b   1.000
_cell.length_c   1.000
_cell.angle_alpha   90.00
_cell.angle_beta   90.00
_cell.angle_gamma   90.00
#
_symmetry.space_group_name_H-M   'P 1'
#
loop_
_entity.id
_entity.type
_entity.pdbx_description
1 polymer ?
#
loop_
_entity_poly.entity_id
_entity_poly.type
_entity_poly.pdbx_seq_one_letter_code
_entity_poly.pdbx_strand_id
1 'polypeptide(L)'
;SIRRQRQDVYKRQPDGFCAYMTSRQHGAYHAAYSEPTLDAPLSSYFISSSHNTYLEGGQWKGDSTVEGYVRALLRGARCVELDCWDGPSGQPQVTHGHTLTSRVPLDDVVAAIAQYAFVSSPYPLILSLEVHNDLAQQEVLASILRTQLGDMLVTAPLEDDVPGVLPSPERYGTASLSSAR
;
A
#
# COMPACT_ATOMS: atom_id res chain seq x y z
N SER A 1 26.38 23.33 -28.68
CA SER A 1 26.73 21.91 -28.72
C SER A 1 26.37 21.27 -27.38
N ILE A 2 25.71 20.12 -27.41
CA ILE A 2 25.21 19.35 -26.28
C ILE A 2 26.28 19.07 -25.20
N ARG A 3 27.55 18.97 -25.56
CA ARG A 3 28.65 18.79 -24.61
C ARG A 3 28.91 20.03 -23.74
N ARG A 4 28.71 21.23 -24.24
CA ARG A 4 28.85 22.49 -23.44
C ARG A 4 27.70 22.62 -22.43
N GLN A 5 26.48 22.26 -22.82
CA GLN A 5 25.34 22.30 -21.90
C GLN A 5 25.48 21.31 -20.74
N ARG A 6 26.02 20.09 -20.97
CA ARG A 6 26.27 19.12 -19.90
C ARG A 6 27.30 19.59 -18.87
N GLN A 7 28.38 20.27 -19.30
CA GLN A 7 29.39 20.79 -18.38
C GLN A 7 28.86 21.99 -17.54
N ASP A 8 27.95 22.78 -18.08
CA ASP A 8 27.34 23.89 -17.36
C ASP A 8 26.37 23.44 -16.27
N VAL A 9 25.67 22.32 -16.44
CA VAL A 9 24.74 21.76 -15.44
C VAL A 9 25.48 21.33 -14.15
N TYR A 10 26.68 20.72 -14.29
CA TYR A 10 27.49 20.31 -13.13
C TYR A 10 28.20 21.47 -12.40
N LYS A 11 28.27 22.64 -13.00
CA LYS A 11 28.92 23.82 -12.42
C LYS A 11 27.96 24.85 -11.86
N ARG A 12 26.67 24.64 -12.01
CA ARG A 12 25.65 25.60 -11.54
C ARG A 12 25.13 25.20 -10.17
N GLN A 13 24.89 26.25 -9.37
CA GLN A 13 24.29 26.28 -8.05
C GLN A 13 23.06 25.39 -7.90
N PRO A 14 22.65 24.99 -6.67
CA PRO A 14 21.46 24.18 -6.40
C PRO A 14 20.20 24.61 -7.16
N ASP A 15 20.02 25.91 -7.39
CA ASP A 15 18.88 26.45 -8.16
C ASP A 15 18.87 26.00 -9.62
N GLY A 16 20.04 25.87 -10.24
CA GLY A 16 20.16 25.34 -11.61
C GLY A 16 19.81 23.85 -11.71
N PHE A 17 20.16 23.07 -10.69
CA PHE A 17 19.77 21.67 -10.60
C PHE A 17 18.26 21.52 -10.37
N CYS A 18 17.69 22.29 -9.46
CA CYS A 18 16.24 22.32 -9.24
C CYS A 18 15.48 22.72 -10.52
N ALA A 19 15.94 23.79 -11.21
CA ALA A 19 15.33 24.23 -12.46
C ALA A 19 15.42 23.15 -13.55
N TYR A 20 16.53 22.38 -13.63
CA TYR A 20 16.67 21.27 -14.54
C TYR A 20 15.73 20.11 -14.21
N MET A 21 15.66 19.72 -12.94
CA MET A 21 14.79 18.62 -12.45
C MET A 21 13.30 18.94 -12.61
N THR A 22 12.92 20.23 -12.49
CA THR A 22 11.54 20.68 -12.66
C THR A 22 11.21 21.14 -14.09
N SER A 23 12.17 21.05 -15.02
CA SER A 23 11.95 21.44 -16.42
C SER A 23 11.03 20.46 -17.14
N ARG A 24 10.29 20.95 -18.15
CA ARG A 24 9.45 20.11 -19.02
C ARG A 24 10.23 18.99 -19.72
N GLN A 25 11.55 19.15 -19.89
CA GLN A 25 12.42 18.14 -20.51
C GLN A 25 12.69 16.93 -19.59
N HIS A 26 12.47 17.10 -18.28
CA HIS A 26 12.61 16.07 -17.25
C HIS A 26 11.27 15.71 -16.61
N GLY A 27 10.16 16.18 -17.15
CA GLY A 27 8.84 15.78 -16.68
C GLY A 27 8.68 14.27 -16.86
N ALA A 28 8.47 13.56 -15.75
CA ALA A 28 8.10 12.14 -15.79
C ALA A 28 6.72 11.93 -16.46
N TYR A 29 5.98 13.00 -16.62
CA TYR A 29 4.66 13.02 -17.24
C TYR A 29 4.76 13.57 -18.66
N HIS A 30 4.47 12.75 -19.66
CA HIS A 30 4.23 13.17 -21.03
C HIS A 30 2.74 13.38 -21.24
N ALA A 31 2.35 14.60 -21.63
CA ALA A 31 0.96 14.97 -21.91
C ALA A 31 0.28 14.16 -23.04
N ALA A 32 1.00 13.28 -23.71
CA ALA A 32 0.51 12.35 -24.72
C ALA A 32 0.13 10.97 -24.18
N TYR A 33 0.22 10.75 -22.85
CA TYR A 33 -0.33 9.54 -22.25
C TYR A 33 -1.86 9.67 -22.22
N SER A 34 -2.53 8.90 -23.08
CA SER A 34 -3.90 8.49 -22.81
C SER A 34 -3.96 7.83 -21.42
N GLU A 35 -5.06 8.00 -20.70
CA GLU A 35 -5.31 7.27 -19.46
C GLU A 35 -4.89 5.80 -19.68
N PRO A 36 -3.93 5.27 -18.90
CA PRO A 36 -3.46 3.91 -19.11
C PRO A 36 -4.63 2.97 -18.88
N THR A 37 -4.92 2.12 -19.85
CA THR A 37 -5.78 0.97 -19.62
C THR A 37 -5.08 0.11 -18.56
N LEU A 38 -5.78 -0.26 -17.49
CA LEU A 38 -5.24 -1.08 -16.42
C LEU A 38 -5.54 -2.57 -16.66
N ASP A 39 -5.39 -3.00 -17.91
CA ASP A 39 -5.67 -4.33 -18.44
C ASP A 39 -4.45 -5.28 -18.47
N ALA A 40 -3.24 -4.74 -18.27
CA ALA A 40 -2.04 -5.55 -18.16
C ALA A 40 -1.94 -6.26 -16.78
N PRO A 41 -1.17 -7.35 -16.64
CA PRO A 41 -0.95 -8.01 -15.37
C PRO A 41 -0.47 -7.03 -14.29
N LEU A 42 -0.89 -7.24 -13.03
CA LEU A 42 -0.56 -6.35 -11.90
C LEU A 42 0.94 -6.12 -11.76
N SER A 43 1.77 -7.11 -12.13
CA SER A 43 3.24 -7.02 -12.16
C SER A 43 3.80 -6.02 -13.17
N SER A 44 3.00 -5.51 -14.09
CA SER A 44 3.41 -4.51 -15.10
C SER A 44 3.35 -3.07 -14.59
N TYR A 45 2.84 -2.85 -13.38
CA TYR A 45 2.63 -1.52 -12.82
C TYR A 45 3.50 -1.25 -11.61
N PHE A 46 3.90 0.00 -11.42
CA PHE A 46 4.46 0.49 -10.15
C PHE A 46 3.33 0.75 -9.18
N ILE A 47 3.30 -0.02 -8.09
CA ILE A 47 2.26 0.06 -7.08
C ILE A 47 2.73 0.98 -5.94
N SER A 48 1.98 2.04 -5.68
CA SER A 48 2.23 2.91 -4.52
C SER A 48 2.02 2.11 -3.24
N SER A 49 3.12 1.80 -2.55
CA SER A 49 3.14 0.92 -1.38
C SER A 49 3.59 1.66 -0.13
N SER A 50 3.02 1.31 1.00
CA SER A 50 3.40 1.83 2.31
C SER A 50 3.93 0.68 3.18
N HIS A 51 5.15 0.85 3.70
CA HIS A 51 5.80 -0.04 4.65
C HIS A 51 5.52 0.43 6.08
N ASN A 52 5.26 -0.48 7.01
CA ASN A 52 4.92 -0.16 8.40
C ASN A 52 3.83 0.93 8.49
N THR A 53 2.74 0.73 7.79
CA THR A 53 1.70 1.76 7.56
C THR A 53 1.10 2.34 8.84
N TYR A 54 1.08 1.55 9.91
CA TYR A 54 0.59 1.90 11.26
C TYR A 54 1.50 2.88 12.00
N LEU A 55 2.81 3.00 11.63
CA LEU A 55 3.77 3.78 12.38
C LEU A 55 3.71 5.28 12.05
N GLU A 56 3.60 6.07 13.10
CA GLU A 56 3.84 7.51 13.05
C GLU A 56 5.12 7.85 13.81
N GLY A 57 6.10 8.45 13.13
CA GLY A 57 7.38 8.84 13.72
C GLY A 57 8.47 7.78 13.61
N GLY A 58 9.25 7.61 14.69
CA GLY A 58 10.42 6.75 14.67
C GLY A 58 10.11 5.26 14.83
N GLN A 59 10.84 4.40 14.14
CA GLN A 59 10.64 2.94 14.12
C GLN A 59 10.78 2.25 15.49
N TRP A 60 11.50 2.84 16.44
CA TRP A 60 11.75 2.26 17.76
C TRP A 60 10.78 2.69 18.85
N LYS A 61 10.19 3.89 18.74
CA LYS A 61 9.35 4.53 19.76
C LYS A 61 8.20 5.34 19.14
N GLY A 62 7.88 5.10 17.88
CA GLY A 62 6.75 5.73 17.22
C GLY A 62 5.43 5.20 17.76
N ASP A 63 4.38 5.98 17.58
CA ASP A 63 3.03 5.51 17.87
C ASP A 63 2.49 4.70 16.70
N SER A 64 1.89 3.54 17.00
CA SER A 64 1.08 2.82 16.02
C SER A 64 -0.33 3.41 16.04
N THR A 65 -0.84 3.80 14.88
CA THR A 65 -2.12 4.49 14.77
C THR A 65 -2.96 3.97 13.59
N VAL A 66 -4.26 4.05 13.72
CA VAL A 66 -5.21 3.84 12.62
C VAL A 66 -5.07 4.96 11.58
N GLU A 67 -4.76 6.16 12.04
CA GLU A 67 -4.60 7.35 11.19
C GLU A 67 -3.49 7.18 10.13
N GLY A 68 -2.45 6.39 10.42
CA GLY A 68 -1.42 6.02 9.44
C GLY A 68 -2.02 5.38 8.19
N TYR A 69 -2.96 4.45 8.37
CA TYR A 69 -3.68 3.80 7.26
C TYR A 69 -4.58 4.78 6.51
N VAL A 70 -5.36 5.57 7.24
CA VAL A 70 -6.26 6.58 6.63
C VAL A 70 -5.48 7.52 5.73
N ARG A 71 -4.35 8.05 6.22
CA ARG A 71 -3.50 8.97 5.45
C ARG A 71 -2.87 8.30 4.23
N ALA A 72 -2.37 7.06 4.36
CA ALA A 72 -1.79 6.32 3.25
C ALA A 72 -2.83 6.08 2.15
N LEU A 73 -4.02 5.61 2.51
CA LEU A 73 -5.11 5.33 1.58
C LEU A 73 -5.63 6.59 0.88
N LEU A 74 -5.86 7.69 1.62
CA LEU A 74 -6.29 8.96 1.05
C LEU A 74 -5.24 9.59 0.12
N ARG A 75 -3.94 9.28 0.31
CA ARG A 75 -2.85 9.66 -0.60
C ARG A 75 -2.68 8.74 -1.79
N GLY A 76 -3.52 7.71 -1.92
CA GLY A 76 -3.53 6.81 -3.08
C GLY A 76 -2.63 5.59 -2.94
N ALA A 77 -2.20 5.20 -1.75
CA ALA A 77 -1.52 3.93 -1.55
C ALA A 77 -2.42 2.76 -1.95
N ARG A 78 -1.84 1.80 -2.70
CA ARG A 78 -2.51 0.58 -3.17
C ARG A 78 -1.89 -0.69 -2.60
N CYS A 79 -0.96 -0.56 -1.66
CA CYS A 79 -0.46 -1.62 -0.82
C CYS A 79 -0.19 -1.05 0.57
N VAL A 80 -0.72 -1.68 1.60
CA VAL A 80 -0.51 -1.33 3.01
C VAL A 80 -0.12 -2.57 3.80
N GLU A 81 0.71 -2.37 4.82
CA GLU A 81 1.27 -3.45 5.61
C GLU A 81 0.66 -3.50 7.02
N LEU A 82 0.44 -4.73 7.50
CA LEU A 82 -0.11 -5.02 8.81
C LEU A 82 0.77 -6.10 9.49
N ASP A 83 1.55 -5.72 10.51
CA ASP A 83 2.30 -6.66 11.35
C ASP A 83 1.39 -7.14 12.50
N CYS A 84 0.82 -8.30 12.31
CA CYS A 84 -0.20 -8.87 13.18
C CYS A 84 0.44 -9.71 14.29
N TRP A 85 0.24 -9.32 15.53
CA TRP A 85 0.76 -9.95 16.74
C TRP A 85 -0.35 -10.36 17.68
N ASP A 86 -0.03 -11.27 18.60
CA ASP A 86 -0.95 -11.61 19.68
C ASP A 86 -1.24 -10.41 20.56
N GLY A 87 -2.51 -10.20 20.80
CA GLY A 87 -2.99 -9.17 21.70
C GLY A 87 -3.66 -9.74 22.95
N PRO A 88 -4.00 -8.87 23.89
CA PRO A 88 -4.68 -9.28 25.13
C PRO A 88 -6.06 -9.87 24.83
N SER A 89 -6.51 -10.75 25.71
CA SER A 89 -7.84 -11.37 25.63
C SER A 89 -8.13 -12.11 24.32
N GLY A 90 -7.08 -12.61 23.65
CA GLY A 90 -7.23 -13.34 22.40
C GLY A 90 -7.57 -12.47 21.18
N GLN A 91 -7.38 -11.16 21.26
CA GLN A 91 -7.66 -10.21 20.18
C GLN A 91 -6.36 -9.77 19.49
N PRO A 92 -6.20 -10.04 18.19
CA PRO A 92 -5.02 -9.63 17.43
C PRO A 92 -4.82 -8.11 17.43
N GLN A 93 -3.56 -7.70 17.37
CA GLN A 93 -3.17 -6.28 17.32
C GLN A 93 -2.10 -6.06 16.27
N VAL A 94 -1.97 -4.82 15.81
CA VAL A 94 -0.94 -4.38 14.88
C VAL A 94 0.12 -3.58 15.65
N THR A 95 1.38 -3.96 15.48
CA THR A 95 2.52 -3.29 16.12
C THR A 95 3.82 -3.69 15.44
N HIS A 96 4.85 -2.85 15.54
CA HIS A 96 6.21 -3.21 15.13
C HIS A 96 6.84 -4.12 16.22
N GLY A 97 6.93 -5.41 15.93
CA GLY A 97 7.42 -6.41 16.88
C GLY A 97 8.82 -6.08 17.41
N HIS A 98 9.08 -6.52 18.65
CA HIS A 98 10.36 -6.32 19.34
C HIS A 98 10.81 -4.86 19.53
N THR A 99 9.89 -3.89 19.48
CA THR A 99 10.15 -2.47 19.72
C THR A 99 9.32 -1.92 20.87
N LEU A 100 9.52 -0.64 21.19
CA LEU A 100 8.73 0.09 22.19
C LEU A 100 7.57 0.90 21.56
N THR A 101 7.16 0.54 20.34
CA THR A 101 6.04 1.18 19.67
C THR A 101 4.71 0.82 20.34
N SER A 102 3.74 1.70 20.24
CA SER A 102 2.39 1.42 20.72
C SER A 102 1.70 0.33 19.87
N ARG A 103 0.51 -0.08 20.27
CA ARG A 103 -0.24 -1.17 19.65
C ARG A 103 -1.64 -0.70 19.30
N VAL A 104 -2.14 -1.17 18.18
CA VAL A 104 -3.50 -0.83 17.71
C VAL A 104 -4.29 -2.11 17.53
N PRO A 105 -5.54 -2.20 17.97
CA PRO A 105 -6.39 -3.37 17.69
C PRO A 105 -6.51 -3.61 16.18
N LEU A 106 -6.38 -4.86 15.75
CA LEU A 106 -6.52 -5.22 14.33
C LEU A 106 -7.91 -4.86 13.81
N ASP A 107 -8.93 -5.02 14.63
CA ASP A 107 -10.33 -4.71 14.31
C ASP A 107 -10.49 -3.25 13.87
N ASP A 108 -9.90 -2.30 14.61
CA ASP A 108 -9.94 -0.87 14.28
C ASP A 108 -9.21 -0.54 12.98
N VAL A 109 -8.07 -1.22 12.73
CA VAL A 109 -7.29 -1.05 11.50
C VAL A 109 -8.10 -1.55 10.29
N VAL A 110 -8.71 -2.73 10.38
CA VAL A 110 -9.48 -3.31 9.29
C VAL A 110 -10.75 -2.49 9.03
N ALA A 111 -11.40 -1.95 10.09
CA ALA A 111 -12.53 -1.04 9.94
C ALA A 111 -12.16 0.23 9.15
N ALA A 112 -11.01 0.83 9.46
CA ALA A 112 -10.52 1.99 8.71
C ALA A 112 -10.18 1.62 7.25
N ILE A 113 -9.58 0.46 7.01
CA ILE A 113 -9.32 -0.02 5.65
C ILE A 113 -10.64 -0.18 4.89
N ALA A 114 -11.64 -0.84 5.48
CA ALA A 114 -12.95 -1.01 4.86
C ALA A 114 -13.60 0.34 4.47
N GLN A 115 -13.44 1.36 5.30
CA GLN A 115 -14.00 2.69 5.07
C GLN A 115 -13.24 3.49 4.01
N TYR A 116 -11.91 3.41 3.97
CA TYR A 116 -11.08 4.34 3.20
C TYR A 116 -10.39 3.72 1.98
N ALA A 117 -10.40 2.39 1.81
CA ALA A 117 -9.68 1.69 0.76
C ALA A 117 -9.95 2.23 -0.64
N PHE A 118 -11.19 2.58 -0.93
CA PHE A 118 -11.64 2.98 -2.27
C PHE A 118 -12.07 4.45 -2.40
N VAL A 119 -11.74 5.29 -1.41
CA VAL A 119 -12.08 6.73 -1.46
C VAL A 119 -11.24 7.46 -2.51
N SER A 120 -9.94 7.19 -2.58
CA SER A 120 -9.01 7.88 -3.50
C SER A 120 -8.81 7.16 -4.82
N SER A 121 -9.15 5.88 -4.90
CA SER A 121 -8.94 5.06 -6.11
C SER A 121 -9.88 3.85 -6.08
N PRO A 122 -10.51 3.51 -7.22
CA PRO A 122 -11.39 2.33 -7.31
C PRO A 122 -10.61 1.01 -7.49
N TYR A 123 -9.29 1.08 -7.69
CA TYR A 123 -8.47 -0.09 -8.00
C TYR A 123 -8.11 -0.92 -6.77
N PRO A 124 -7.71 -2.19 -6.95
CA PRO A 124 -7.46 -3.11 -5.86
C PRO A 124 -6.45 -2.56 -4.85
N LEU A 125 -6.66 -2.92 -3.59
CA LEU A 125 -5.72 -2.68 -2.49
C LEU A 125 -5.11 -4.01 -2.07
N ILE A 126 -3.78 -4.05 -1.98
CA ILE A 126 -3.03 -5.19 -1.49
C ILE A 126 -2.85 -5.02 0.03
N LEU A 127 -3.23 -6.04 0.79
CA LEU A 127 -2.92 -6.16 2.21
C LEU A 127 -1.68 -7.05 2.37
N SER A 128 -0.55 -6.46 2.76
CA SER A 128 0.66 -7.19 3.11
C SER A 128 0.55 -7.60 4.58
N LEU A 129 0.32 -8.88 4.84
CA LEU A 129 0.12 -9.39 6.20
C LEU A 129 1.38 -10.09 6.69
N GLU A 130 2.02 -9.57 7.76
CA GLU A 130 3.01 -10.30 8.52
C GLU A 130 2.34 -10.92 9.75
N VAL A 131 2.12 -12.23 9.70
CA VAL A 131 1.34 -12.94 10.72
C VAL A 131 2.25 -13.60 11.73
N HIS A 132 2.34 -13.01 12.91
CA HIS A 132 3.12 -13.50 14.06
C HIS A 132 2.22 -14.06 15.17
N ASN A 133 0.93 -14.21 14.91
CA ASN A 133 -0.06 -14.71 15.85
C ASN A 133 0.03 -16.21 16.04
N ASP A 134 -0.37 -16.68 17.23
CA ASP A 134 -0.68 -18.07 17.45
C ASP A 134 -1.91 -18.55 16.64
N LEU A 135 -2.12 -19.86 16.54
CA LEU A 135 -3.20 -20.41 15.72
C LEU A 135 -4.60 -19.92 16.13
N ALA A 136 -4.83 -19.72 17.42
CA ALA A 136 -6.13 -19.27 17.92
C ALA A 136 -6.41 -17.84 17.49
N GLN A 137 -5.41 -16.96 17.57
CA GLN A 137 -5.55 -15.57 17.15
C GLN A 137 -5.49 -15.41 15.61
N GLN A 138 -4.86 -16.34 14.87
CA GLN A 138 -4.98 -16.39 13.40
C GLN A 138 -6.42 -16.64 12.96
N GLU A 139 -7.17 -17.49 13.65
CA GLU A 139 -8.59 -17.71 13.38
C GLU A 139 -9.42 -16.43 13.62
N VAL A 140 -9.13 -15.71 14.72
CA VAL A 140 -9.77 -14.44 15.01
C VAL A 140 -9.41 -13.39 13.93
N LEU A 141 -8.15 -13.28 13.54
CA LEU A 141 -7.69 -12.41 12.46
C LEU A 141 -8.46 -12.69 11.16
N ALA A 142 -8.55 -13.95 10.76
CA ALA A 142 -9.28 -14.34 9.56
C ALA A 142 -10.78 -14.02 9.65
N SER A 143 -11.36 -14.16 10.84
CA SER A 143 -12.76 -13.77 11.11
C SER A 143 -12.97 -12.28 10.97
N ILE A 144 -12.10 -11.44 11.54
CA ILE A 144 -12.14 -9.98 11.42
C ILE A 144 -12.10 -9.57 9.95
N LEU A 145 -11.13 -10.07 9.18
CA LEU A 145 -11.01 -9.76 7.76
C LEU A 145 -12.29 -10.11 6.98
N ARG A 146 -12.80 -11.34 7.15
CA ARG A 146 -14.02 -11.77 6.45
C ARG A 146 -15.24 -10.96 6.84
N THR A 147 -15.40 -10.65 8.13
CA THR A 147 -16.60 -9.98 8.64
C THR A 147 -16.64 -8.52 8.21
N GLN A 148 -15.50 -7.82 8.29
CA GLN A 148 -15.47 -6.38 8.03
C GLN A 148 -15.29 -6.04 6.55
N LEU A 149 -14.54 -6.86 5.81
CA LEU A 149 -14.28 -6.61 4.39
C LEU A 149 -15.33 -7.28 3.48
N GLY A 150 -15.94 -8.38 3.95
CA GLY A 150 -17.01 -9.04 3.21
C GLY A 150 -16.65 -9.33 1.75
N ASP A 151 -17.50 -8.93 0.83
CA ASP A 151 -17.35 -9.14 -0.61
C ASP A 151 -16.19 -8.33 -1.24
N MET A 152 -15.63 -7.38 -0.51
CA MET A 152 -14.41 -6.67 -0.95
C MET A 152 -13.17 -7.55 -0.88
N LEU A 153 -13.18 -8.61 -0.06
CA LEU A 153 -12.03 -9.47 0.16
C LEU A 153 -11.94 -10.57 -0.89
N VAL A 154 -10.89 -10.56 -1.70
CA VAL A 154 -10.59 -11.65 -2.64
C VAL A 154 -9.97 -12.82 -1.86
N THR A 155 -10.71 -13.92 -1.73
CA THR A 155 -10.31 -15.10 -0.96
C THR A 155 -9.91 -16.30 -1.81
N ALA A 156 -10.10 -16.23 -3.13
CA ALA A 156 -9.79 -17.28 -4.09
C ALA A 156 -9.26 -16.69 -5.39
N PRO A 157 -8.52 -17.45 -6.20
CA PRO A 157 -8.19 -17.05 -7.56
C PRO A 157 -9.44 -16.64 -8.34
N LEU A 158 -9.32 -15.64 -9.22
CA LEU A 158 -10.40 -15.27 -10.11
C LEU A 158 -10.64 -16.37 -11.16
N GLU A 159 -11.86 -16.45 -11.67
CA GLU A 159 -12.16 -17.36 -12.80
C GLU A 159 -11.22 -17.03 -13.98
N ASP A 160 -10.72 -18.09 -14.65
CA ASP A 160 -9.78 -18.01 -15.77
C ASP A 160 -8.38 -17.45 -15.42
N ASP A 161 -7.96 -17.49 -14.16
CA ASP A 161 -6.60 -17.12 -13.80
C ASP A 161 -5.58 -18.12 -14.38
N VAL A 162 -4.55 -17.56 -15.04
CA VAL A 162 -3.43 -18.33 -15.58
C VAL A 162 -2.40 -18.52 -14.47
N PRO A 163 -2.01 -19.77 -14.13
CA PRO A 163 -0.99 -20.01 -13.11
C PRO A 163 0.29 -19.23 -13.39
N GLY A 164 0.79 -18.49 -12.39
CA GLY A 164 2.01 -17.70 -12.47
C GLY A 164 1.86 -16.31 -13.13
N VAL A 165 0.65 -15.94 -13.54
CA VAL A 165 0.35 -14.59 -14.07
C VAL A 165 -0.65 -13.91 -13.13
N LEU A 166 -0.29 -12.73 -12.62
CA LEU A 166 -1.22 -11.94 -11.81
C LEU A 166 -2.32 -11.34 -12.70
N PRO A 167 -3.58 -11.35 -12.28
CA PRO A 167 -4.64 -10.64 -12.97
C PRO A 167 -4.35 -9.15 -13.14
N SER A 168 -5.02 -8.51 -14.07
CA SER A 168 -4.96 -7.06 -14.23
C SER A 168 -5.76 -6.34 -13.13
N PRO A 169 -5.43 -5.06 -12.83
CA PRO A 169 -6.24 -4.25 -11.91
C PRO A 169 -7.72 -4.20 -12.30
N GLU A 170 -8.05 -4.17 -13.59
CA GLU A 170 -9.43 -4.17 -14.08
C GLU A 170 -10.17 -5.48 -13.77
N ARG A 171 -9.48 -6.63 -13.83
CA ARG A 171 -10.11 -7.92 -13.52
C ARG A 171 -10.49 -8.08 -12.04
N TYR A 172 -9.79 -7.41 -11.14
CA TYR A 172 -10.20 -7.37 -9.73
C TYR A 172 -11.46 -6.52 -9.50
N GLY A 173 -11.86 -5.71 -10.49
CA GLY A 173 -12.99 -4.82 -10.37
C GLY A 173 -12.74 -3.62 -9.46
N THR A 174 -13.75 -2.77 -9.32
CA THR A 174 -13.66 -1.49 -8.64
C THR A 174 -13.74 -1.55 -7.11
N ALA A 175 -13.74 -2.74 -6.50
CA ALA A 175 -13.78 -2.89 -5.05
C ALA A 175 -13.27 -4.28 -4.65
N SER A 176 -11.96 -4.52 -4.74
CA SER A 176 -11.38 -5.77 -4.27
C SER A 176 -10.15 -5.54 -3.42
N LEU A 177 -10.07 -6.26 -2.30
CA LEU A 177 -8.89 -6.33 -1.44
C LEU A 177 -8.21 -7.66 -1.70
N SER A 178 -6.94 -7.62 -2.09
CA SER A 178 -6.11 -8.80 -2.26
C SER A 178 -5.16 -8.94 -1.07
N SER A 179 -5.09 -10.13 -0.47
CA SER A 179 -4.07 -10.45 0.54
C SER A 179 -2.86 -11.08 -0.17
N ALA A 180 -1.68 -10.46 -0.03
CA ALA A 180 -0.42 -11.09 -0.39
C ALA A 180 0.03 -12.02 0.75
N ARG A 181 0.52 -13.22 0.39
CA ARG A 181 1.22 -14.14 1.30
C ARG A 181 2.71 -13.89 1.22
#